data_6fad3df58cb73d76d85588afd134a32b
#
_entry.id   6fad3df58cb73d76d85588afd134a32b
#
_cell.length_a   1.000
_cell.length_b   1.000
_cell.length_c   1.000
_cell.angle_alpha   90.00
_cell.angle_beta   90.00
_cell.angle_gamma   90.00
#
_symmetry.space_group_name_H-M   'P 1'
#
loop_
_entity.id
_entity.type
_entity.pdbx_description
1 polymer ?
#
loop_
_entity_poly.entity_id
_entity_poly.type
_entity_poly.pdbx_seq_one_letter_code
_entity_poly.pdbx_strand_id
1 'polypeptide(L)'
;MMEQTAGGYRFIPGVQGGPFSGGVTALPGYEIVHATLHTLLPWRQGFDLIARHLEGVGRPRAALCALELRCPTVYTREGFAAFNVQYRGLLEQWGILVDGYSPAARSNVAPAVVPPQEQSLYAFSYTVPSSENGLPSFVGSGSAERPTVRPGETSLEALREKTADVMAAMQRHLDDLAATWADVTSVQVYTTSELQAVLEPGILALMGTAAPHGVHWFYSRPPVEGLDIEIDIRGTWREVRLLG
;
A
#
# COMPACT_ATOMS: atom_id res chain seq x y z
N MET A 1 -10.13 -2.62 14.61
CA MET A 1 -9.69 -3.52 13.51
C MET A 1 -10.60 -4.73 13.39
N MET A 2 -10.72 -5.28 12.18
CA MET A 2 -11.38 -6.57 11.89
C MET A 2 -10.33 -7.66 11.66
N GLU A 3 -10.72 -8.94 11.78
CA GLU A 3 -9.80 -10.07 11.61
C GLU A 3 -10.10 -10.85 10.33
N GLN A 4 -9.03 -11.17 9.58
CA GLN A 4 -8.99 -12.19 8.55
C GLN A 4 -8.29 -13.42 9.13
N THR A 5 -9.04 -14.22 9.89
CA THR A 5 -8.49 -15.34 10.69
C THR A 5 -7.77 -16.37 9.81
N ALA A 6 -8.37 -16.77 8.67
CA ALA A 6 -7.75 -17.70 7.74
C ALA A 6 -6.46 -17.14 7.13
N GLY A 7 -6.36 -15.83 7.02
CA GLY A 7 -5.17 -15.11 6.56
C GLY A 7 -4.10 -14.92 7.62
N GLY A 8 -4.45 -14.95 8.90
CA GLY A 8 -3.50 -14.69 9.98
C GLY A 8 -3.15 -13.21 10.16
N TYR A 9 -4.10 -12.29 9.92
CA TYR A 9 -3.89 -10.86 10.11
C TYR A 9 -5.17 -10.12 10.53
N ARG A 10 -5.01 -8.91 11.05
CA ARG A 10 -6.07 -7.91 11.26
C ARG A 10 -5.94 -6.80 10.25
N PHE A 11 -7.05 -6.09 10.00
CA PHE A 11 -7.05 -4.95 9.09
C PHE A 11 -7.90 -3.79 9.61
N ILE A 12 -7.54 -2.59 9.20
CA ILE A 12 -8.34 -1.38 9.42
C ILE A 12 -9.44 -1.38 8.36
N PRO A 13 -10.73 -1.55 8.73
CA PRO A 13 -11.79 -1.60 7.75
C PRO A 13 -11.87 -0.27 7.00
N GLY A 14 -11.90 -0.35 5.69
CA GLY A 14 -12.23 0.79 4.83
C GLY A 14 -13.73 1.06 4.80
N VAL A 15 -14.22 1.65 3.72
CA VAL A 15 -15.66 1.78 3.49
C VAL A 15 -16.23 0.40 3.16
N GLN A 16 -17.38 0.04 3.75
CA GLN A 16 -18.06 -1.20 3.40
C GLN A 16 -18.43 -1.19 1.91
N GLY A 17 -18.11 -2.28 1.22
CA GLY A 17 -18.19 -2.32 -0.24
C GLY A 17 -17.01 -1.68 -0.95
N GLY A 18 -16.08 -1.07 -0.22
CA GLY A 18 -14.86 -0.46 -0.76
C GLY A 18 -13.83 -1.49 -1.23
N PRO A 19 -12.82 -1.03 -1.99
CA PRO A 19 -11.87 -1.91 -2.67
C PRO A 19 -10.66 -2.34 -1.82
N PHE A 20 -10.35 -1.65 -0.71
CA PHE A 20 -9.17 -1.92 0.12
C PHE A 20 -9.39 -1.49 1.57
N SER A 21 -8.53 -1.97 2.46
CA SER A 21 -8.46 -1.58 3.87
C SER A 21 -7.52 -0.37 4.08
N GLY A 22 -7.54 0.24 5.25
CA GLY A 22 -6.59 1.29 5.62
C GLY A 22 -5.19 0.77 5.93
N GLY A 23 -5.07 -0.51 6.24
CA GLY A 23 -3.82 -1.18 6.57
C GLY A 23 -4.07 -2.53 7.24
N VAL A 24 -3.00 -3.30 7.37
CA VAL A 24 -3.03 -4.66 7.94
C VAL A 24 -1.89 -4.88 8.92
N THR A 25 -2.12 -5.70 9.93
CA THR A 25 -1.09 -6.17 10.88
C THR A 25 -1.21 -7.66 11.11
N ALA A 26 -0.09 -8.37 11.18
CA ALA A 26 -0.07 -9.80 11.43
C ALA A 26 -0.67 -10.15 12.80
N LEU A 27 -1.34 -11.30 12.90
CA LEU A 27 -1.74 -11.87 14.17
C LEU A 27 -0.54 -12.51 14.89
N PRO A 28 -0.58 -12.66 16.21
CA PRO A 28 0.42 -13.43 16.94
C PRO A 28 0.66 -14.81 16.29
N GLY A 29 1.90 -15.20 16.12
CA GLY A 29 2.30 -16.43 15.43
C GLY A 29 2.37 -16.31 13.90
N TYR A 30 2.24 -15.10 13.36
CA TYR A 30 2.41 -14.78 11.94
C TYR A 30 3.34 -13.58 11.75
N GLU A 31 3.95 -13.51 10.58
CA GLU A 31 4.65 -12.34 10.07
C GLU A 31 4.17 -12.03 8.64
N ILE A 32 4.36 -10.80 8.19
CA ILE A 32 4.10 -10.38 6.80
C ILE A 32 5.40 -10.45 6.02
N VAL A 33 5.36 -11.13 4.88
CA VAL A 33 6.43 -11.15 3.87
C VAL A 33 6.02 -10.21 2.74
N HIS A 34 6.93 -9.33 2.33
CA HIS A 34 6.74 -8.47 1.16
C HIS A 34 7.45 -9.05 -0.05
N ALA A 35 6.72 -9.24 -1.15
CA ALA A 35 7.21 -9.82 -2.39
C ALA A 35 7.14 -8.81 -3.54
N THR A 36 8.29 -8.39 -4.06
CA THR A 36 8.38 -7.49 -5.22
C THR A 36 8.64 -8.30 -6.49
N LEU A 37 7.92 -8.03 -7.56
CA LEU A 37 8.14 -8.66 -8.85
C LEU A 37 9.36 -8.03 -9.56
N HIS A 38 10.16 -8.86 -10.20
CA HIS A 38 11.24 -8.38 -11.05
C HIS A 38 10.71 -7.66 -12.30
N THR A 39 9.62 -8.18 -12.87
CA THR A 39 8.92 -7.61 -14.03
C THR A 39 7.44 -7.39 -13.67
N LEU A 40 6.90 -6.24 -14.05
CA LEU A 40 5.47 -5.96 -13.88
C LEU A 40 4.64 -6.99 -14.66
N LEU A 41 3.56 -7.46 -14.06
CA LEU A 41 2.58 -8.32 -14.71
C LEU A 41 1.24 -7.61 -14.82
N PRO A 42 0.48 -7.77 -15.93
CA PRO A 42 -0.93 -7.43 -15.96
C PRO A 42 -1.63 -7.92 -14.70
N TRP A 43 -2.39 -7.08 -14.04
CA TRP A 43 -2.84 -7.35 -12.66
C TRP A 43 -3.59 -8.68 -12.49
N ARG A 44 -4.36 -9.13 -13.50
CA ARG A 44 -5.04 -10.42 -13.44
C ARG A 44 -4.05 -11.60 -13.49
N GLN A 45 -3.03 -11.53 -14.34
CA GLN A 45 -1.94 -12.50 -14.37
C GLN A 45 -1.13 -12.45 -13.07
N GLY A 46 -0.99 -11.25 -12.49
CA GLY A 46 -0.40 -11.06 -11.16
C GLY A 46 -1.15 -11.83 -10.08
N PHE A 47 -2.48 -11.83 -10.10
CA PHE A 47 -3.29 -12.62 -9.17
C PHE A 47 -3.10 -14.13 -9.38
N ASP A 48 -2.94 -14.60 -10.62
CA ASP A 48 -2.61 -16.01 -10.91
C ASP A 48 -1.22 -16.39 -10.36
N LEU A 49 -0.24 -15.47 -10.47
CA LEU A 49 1.08 -15.66 -9.86
C LEU A 49 0.97 -15.72 -8.33
N ILE A 50 0.24 -14.81 -7.71
CA ILE A 50 0.03 -14.79 -6.25
C ILE A 50 -0.62 -16.11 -5.80
N ALA A 51 -1.63 -16.61 -6.53
CA ALA A 51 -2.30 -17.86 -6.18
C ALA A 51 -1.32 -19.04 -6.16
N ARG A 52 -0.50 -19.20 -7.23
CA ARG A 52 0.53 -20.24 -7.30
C ARG A 52 1.61 -20.07 -6.23
N HIS A 53 2.03 -18.84 -5.96
CA HIS A 53 3.02 -18.54 -4.93
C HIS A 53 2.52 -18.95 -3.54
N LEU A 54 1.31 -18.54 -3.18
CA LEU A 54 0.70 -18.88 -1.90
C LEU A 54 0.52 -20.39 -1.73
N GLU A 55 0.08 -21.08 -2.78
CA GLU A 55 0.01 -22.56 -2.80
C GLU A 55 1.39 -23.17 -2.56
N GLY A 56 2.43 -22.68 -3.26
CA GLY A 56 3.81 -23.16 -3.12
C GLY A 56 4.42 -22.98 -1.74
N VAL A 57 3.99 -21.95 -0.98
CA VAL A 57 4.41 -21.73 0.40
C VAL A 57 3.42 -22.27 1.44
N GLY A 58 2.42 -23.06 1.00
CA GLY A 58 1.44 -23.70 1.87
C GLY A 58 0.45 -22.71 2.55
N ARG A 59 0.16 -21.58 1.88
CA ARG A 59 -0.76 -20.57 2.42
C ARG A 59 -2.06 -20.47 1.62
N PRO A 60 -3.21 -20.25 2.29
CA PRO A 60 -4.47 -20.01 1.60
C PRO A 60 -4.46 -18.64 0.90
N ARG A 61 -5.35 -18.43 -0.09
CA ARG A 61 -5.55 -17.13 -0.75
C ARG A 61 -5.84 -15.99 0.24
N ALA A 62 -6.51 -16.29 1.34
CA ALA A 62 -6.79 -15.35 2.41
C ALA A 62 -5.53 -14.79 3.10
N ALA A 63 -4.35 -15.42 2.91
CA ALA A 63 -3.08 -14.91 3.41
C ALA A 63 -2.58 -13.68 2.64
N LEU A 64 -3.10 -13.40 1.43
CA LEU A 64 -2.86 -12.14 0.73
C LEU A 64 -3.37 -10.98 1.58
N CYS A 65 -2.48 -10.08 1.98
CA CYS A 65 -2.82 -8.98 2.88
C CYS A 65 -2.53 -7.59 2.32
N ALA A 66 -1.70 -7.45 1.28
CA ALA A 66 -1.49 -6.15 0.62
C ALA A 66 -1.10 -6.30 -0.85
N LEU A 67 -1.35 -5.26 -1.65
CA LEU A 67 -0.97 -5.18 -3.07
C LEU A 67 -0.41 -3.79 -3.39
N GLU A 68 0.62 -3.77 -4.23
CA GLU A 68 1.10 -2.56 -4.89
C GLU A 68 0.86 -2.68 -6.39
N LEU A 69 0.07 -1.76 -6.91
CA LEU A 69 -0.31 -1.73 -8.32
C LEU A 69 0.31 -0.52 -9.02
N ARG A 70 0.42 -0.63 -10.34
CA ARG A 70 0.88 0.46 -11.22
C ARG A 70 -0.14 0.66 -12.33
N CYS A 71 -0.63 1.91 -12.45
CA CYS A 71 -1.59 2.32 -13.47
C CYS A 71 -0.90 2.64 -14.80
N PRO A 72 -1.57 2.42 -15.94
CA PRO A 72 -1.06 2.88 -17.25
C PRO A 72 -1.09 4.40 -17.38
N THR A 73 -1.97 5.06 -16.67
CA THR A 73 -2.16 6.52 -16.63
C THR A 73 -2.85 6.93 -15.34
N VAL A 74 -2.85 8.22 -15.04
CA VAL A 74 -3.71 8.80 -14.00
C VAL A 74 -5.18 8.69 -14.47
N TYR A 75 -6.07 8.29 -13.59
CA TYR A 75 -7.48 8.11 -13.87
C TYR A 75 -8.31 9.36 -13.52
N THR A 76 -9.41 9.56 -14.22
CA THR A 76 -10.52 10.33 -13.67
C THR A 76 -11.09 9.61 -12.43
N ARG A 77 -11.87 10.30 -11.62
CA ARG A 77 -12.53 9.68 -10.44
C ARG A 77 -13.45 8.53 -10.83
N GLU A 78 -14.20 8.70 -11.93
CA GLU A 78 -15.10 7.68 -12.48
C GLU A 78 -14.31 6.47 -13.01
N GLY A 79 -13.21 6.71 -13.72
CA GLY A 79 -12.34 5.65 -14.25
C GLY A 79 -11.71 4.83 -13.12
N PHE A 80 -11.26 5.50 -12.06
CA PHE A 80 -10.71 4.83 -10.88
C PHE A 80 -11.79 4.03 -10.13
N ALA A 81 -13.00 4.57 -9.99
CA ALA A 81 -14.13 3.86 -9.41
C ALA A 81 -14.49 2.60 -10.22
N ALA A 82 -14.50 2.69 -11.55
CA ALA A 82 -14.76 1.55 -12.43
C ALA A 82 -13.69 0.45 -12.29
N PHE A 83 -12.42 0.82 -12.20
CA PHE A 83 -11.34 -0.13 -11.89
C PHE A 83 -11.55 -0.78 -10.51
N ASN A 84 -11.88 0.00 -9.50
CA ASN A 84 -12.10 -0.47 -8.14
C ASN A 84 -13.22 -1.50 -8.03
N VAL A 85 -14.30 -1.37 -8.82
CA VAL A 85 -15.38 -2.38 -8.92
C VAL A 85 -14.83 -3.71 -9.43
N GLN A 86 -14.01 -3.69 -10.50
CA GLN A 86 -13.43 -4.91 -11.06
C GLN A 86 -12.44 -5.56 -10.08
N TYR A 87 -11.60 -4.75 -9.43
CA TYR A 87 -10.63 -5.21 -8.44
C TYR A 87 -11.34 -5.89 -7.25
N ARG A 88 -12.35 -5.24 -6.69
CA ARG A 88 -13.15 -5.80 -5.59
C ARG A 88 -13.84 -7.10 -6.00
N GLY A 89 -14.40 -7.15 -7.21
CA GLY A 89 -15.03 -8.37 -7.75
C GLY A 89 -14.05 -9.56 -7.81
N LEU A 90 -12.77 -9.32 -8.07
CA LEU A 90 -11.75 -10.38 -8.03
C LEU A 90 -11.47 -10.85 -6.60
N LEU A 91 -11.38 -9.93 -5.62
CA LEU A 91 -11.22 -10.32 -4.20
C LEU A 91 -12.43 -11.12 -3.69
N GLU A 92 -13.63 -10.79 -4.16
CA GLU A 92 -14.86 -11.54 -3.87
C GLU A 92 -14.82 -12.95 -4.47
N GLN A 93 -14.42 -13.08 -5.73
CA GLN A 93 -14.20 -14.39 -6.37
C GLN A 93 -13.13 -15.23 -5.66
N TRP A 94 -12.16 -14.59 -5.05
CA TRP A 94 -11.14 -15.24 -4.23
C TRP A 94 -11.67 -15.69 -2.86
N GLY A 95 -12.84 -15.21 -2.44
CA GLY A 95 -13.46 -15.54 -1.17
C GLY A 95 -12.74 -14.93 0.04
N ILE A 96 -12.00 -13.82 -0.16
CA ILE A 96 -11.20 -13.22 0.92
C ILE A 96 -11.87 -12.04 1.62
N LEU A 97 -13.04 -11.60 1.15
CA LEU A 97 -13.80 -10.55 1.82
C LEU A 97 -14.25 -10.99 3.21
N VAL A 98 -14.29 -10.06 4.16
CA VAL A 98 -14.77 -10.27 5.54
C VAL A 98 -15.95 -9.33 5.77
N ASP A 99 -17.14 -9.86 6.00
CA ASP A 99 -18.38 -9.10 6.23
C ASP A 99 -18.63 -7.97 5.21
N GLY A 100 -18.24 -8.21 3.94
CA GLY A 100 -18.38 -7.24 2.86
C GLY A 100 -17.27 -6.18 2.79
N TYR A 101 -16.24 -6.27 3.63
CA TYR A 101 -15.05 -5.43 3.57
C TYR A 101 -13.92 -6.13 2.81
N SER A 102 -13.15 -5.35 2.04
CA SER A 102 -11.89 -5.80 1.45
C SER A 102 -10.79 -5.74 2.50
N PRO A 103 -10.17 -6.88 2.89
CA PRO A 103 -9.22 -6.89 3.98
C PRO A 103 -7.82 -6.45 3.58
N ALA A 104 -7.47 -6.53 2.28
CA ALA A 104 -6.12 -6.22 1.82
C ALA A 104 -5.84 -4.72 1.79
N ALA A 105 -4.66 -4.31 2.26
CA ALA A 105 -4.10 -2.99 2.04
C ALA A 105 -3.73 -2.80 0.56
N ARG A 106 -3.66 -1.55 0.08
CA ARG A 106 -3.29 -1.30 -1.31
C ARG A 106 -2.64 0.05 -1.50
N SER A 107 -1.59 0.08 -2.35
CA SER A 107 -1.11 1.28 -3.03
C SER A 107 -1.34 1.10 -4.54
N ASN A 108 -1.72 2.18 -5.24
CA ASN A 108 -1.94 2.12 -6.69
C ASN A 108 -1.56 3.47 -7.30
N VAL A 109 -0.50 3.51 -8.09
CA VAL A 109 0.12 4.76 -8.56
C VAL A 109 0.42 4.71 -10.05
N ALA A 110 0.51 5.88 -10.68
CA ALA A 110 0.80 6.02 -12.11
C ALA A 110 2.27 6.44 -12.32
N PRO A 111 3.18 5.54 -12.76
CA PRO A 111 4.54 5.91 -13.13
C PRO A 111 4.54 6.99 -14.21
N ALA A 112 5.34 8.05 -14.00
CA ALA A 112 5.39 9.17 -14.94
C ALA A 112 6.32 8.91 -16.13
N VAL A 113 7.23 7.94 -15.99
CA VAL A 113 8.17 7.56 -17.04
C VAL A 113 8.01 6.06 -17.29
N VAL A 114 7.83 5.68 -18.57
CA VAL A 114 7.61 4.29 -19.00
C VAL A 114 6.50 3.59 -18.18
N PRO A 115 5.28 4.12 -18.18
CA PRO A 115 4.16 3.48 -17.50
C PRO A 115 3.85 2.12 -18.15
N PRO A 116 3.26 1.15 -17.40
CA PRO A 116 2.81 -0.08 -18.00
C PRO A 116 1.68 0.16 -19.02
N GLN A 117 1.49 -0.74 -19.97
CA GLN A 117 0.43 -0.60 -20.98
C GLN A 117 -0.98 -0.78 -20.40
N GLU A 118 -1.09 -1.52 -19.31
CA GLU A 118 -2.33 -1.75 -18.57
C GLU A 118 -2.08 -1.78 -17.07
N GLN A 119 -3.14 -1.77 -16.27
CA GLN A 119 -3.04 -1.93 -14.82
C GLN A 119 -2.20 -3.16 -14.48
N SER A 120 -1.16 -3.00 -13.66
CA SER A 120 -0.17 -4.04 -13.43
C SER A 120 0.13 -4.24 -11.94
N LEU A 121 0.48 -5.47 -11.56
CA LEU A 121 1.01 -5.82 -10.26
C LEU A 121 2.51 -5.50 -10.23
N TYR A 122 2.94 -4.79 -9.18
CA TYR A 122 4.34 -4.52 -8.87
C TYR A 122 4.83 -5.35 -7.68
N ALA A 123 4.03 -5.40 -6.62
CA ALA A 123 4.36 -6.14 -5.40
C ALA A 123 3.09 -6.59 -4.68
N PHE A 124 3.25 -7.55 -3.78
CA PHE A 124 2.20 -7.98 -2.87
C PHE A 124 2.79 -8.39 -1.53
N SER A 125 1.96 -8.41 -0.49
CA SER A 125 2.36 -8.90 0.82
C SER A 125 1.41 -10.01 1.27
N TYR A 126 1.97 -10.97 1.99
CA TYR A 126 1.22 -12.13 2.48
C TYR A 126 1.76 -12.56 3.84
N THR A 127 0.93 -13.23 4.61
CA THR A 127 1.33 -13.74 5.92
C THR A 127 1.89 -15.15 5.83
N VAL A 128 2.88 -15.43 6.67
CA VAL A 128 3.39 -16.78 6.94
C VAL A 128 3.42 -17.04 8.45
N PRO A 129 3.35 -18.30 8.90
CA PRO A 129 3.62 -18.62 10.30
C PRO A 129 5.02 -18.15 10.71
N SER A 130 5.15 -17.59 11.90
CA SER A 130 6.42 -17.16 12.46
C SER A 130 6.50 -17.56 13.93
N SER A 131 7.66 -18.01 14.36
CA SER A 131 7.97 -18.26 15.77
C SER A 131 8.58 -17.03 16.45
N GLU A 132 8.87 -15.97 15.69
CA GLU A 132 9.42 -14.74 16.24
C GLU A 132 8.28 -13.93 16.88
N ASN A 133 8.27 -13.91 18.20
CA ASN A 133 7.27 -13.17 18.97
C ASN A 133 7.80 -11.77 19.29
N GLY A 134 7.01 -10.75 18.95
CA GLY A 134 7.10 -9.46 19.60
C GLY A 134 7.36 -8.24 18.75
N LEU A 135 7.71 -8.36 17.48
CA LEU A 135 7.86 -7.20 16.61
C LEU A 135 6.62 -7.05 15.72
N PRO A 136 6.03 -5.84 15.65
CA PRO A 136 4.93 -5.59 14.74
C PRO A 136 5.32 -5.89 13.29
N SER A 137 4.44 -6.57 12.57
CA SER A 137 4.60 -6.77 11.13
C SER A 137 3.32 -6.29 10.45
N PHE A 138 3.45 -5.20 9.65
CA PHE A 138 2.29 -4.48 9.13
C PHE A 138 2.55 -3.85 7.76
N VAL A 139 1.46 -3.47 7.09
CA VAL A 139 1.45 -2.63 5.89
C VAL A 139 0.34 -1.60 6.04
N GLY A 140 0.68 -0.31 5.98
CA GLY A 140 -0.27 0.79 5.83
C GLY A 140 -0.55 1.04 4.35
N SER A 141 -1.82 1.19 3.99
CA SER A 141 -2.22 1.50 2.61
C SER A 141 -1.70 2.85 2.15
N GLY A 142 -1.47 2.99 0.85
CA GLY A 142 -1.19 4.25 0.22
C GLY A 142 -2.30 5.27 0.49
N SER A 143 -1.89 6.46 0.89
CA SER A 143 -2.78 7.60 1.04
C SER A 143 -2.20 8.79 0.30
N ALA A 144 -3.01 9.41 -0.54
CA ALA A 144 -2.71 10.71 -1.13
C ALA A 144 -3.29 11.82 -0.27
N GLU A 145 -2.87 13.06 -0.53
CA GLU A 145 -3.47 14.23 0.09
C GLU A 145 -4.97 14.31 -0.18
N ARG A 146 -5.71 14.86 0.77
CA ARG A 146 -7.15 15.11 0.55
C ARG A 146 -7.36 16.09 -0.60
N PRO A 147 -8.33 15.85 -1.49
CA PRO A 147 -8.58 16.72 -2.64
C PRO A 147 -8.89 18.19 -2.29
N THR A 148 -9.15 18.47 -1.02
CA THR A 148 -9.42 19.83 -0.51
C THR A 148 -8.16 20.57 -0.08
N VAL A 149 -7.00 19.90 -0.02
CA VAL A 149 -5.74 20.51 0.37
C VAL A 149 -5.07 21.11 -0.87
N ARG A 150 -5.07 22.43 -0.97
CA ARG A 150 -4.44 23.20 -2.06
C ARG A 150 -4.76 22.64 -3.47
N PRO A 151 -6.04 22.51 -3.83
CA PRO A 151 -6.45 21.86 -5.10
C PRO A 151 -5.88 22.64 -6.30
N GLY A 152 -5.18 21.91 -7.19
CA GLY A 152 -4.57 22.45 -8.41
C GLY A 152 -3.32 23.30 -8.19
N GLU A 153 -2.89 23.55 -6.95
CA GLU A 153 -1.66 24.30 -6.67
C GLU A 153 -0.45 23.37 -6.64
N THR A 154 0.65 23.80 -7.28
CA THR A 154 1.92 23.06 -7.37
C THR A 154 3.11 23.82 -6.76
N SER A 155 2.84 24.92 -6.03
CA SER A 155 3.88 25.69 -5.32
C SER A 155 4.55 24.82 -4.24
N LEU A 156 5.75 25.23 -3.84
CA LEU A 156 6.45 24.58 -2.71
C LEU A 156 5.63 24.61 -1.42
N GLU A 157 4.92 25.73 -1.17
CA GLU A 157 4.04 25.84 -0.01
C GLU A 157 2.88 24.83 -0.09
N ALA A 158 2.26 24.69 -1.26
CA ALA A 158 1.22 23.70 -1.49
C ALA A 158 1.75 22.26 -1.29
N LEU A 159 2.94 21.97 -1.81
CA LEU A 159 3.57 20.66 -1.63
C LEU A 159 3.84 20.36 -0.14
N ARG A 160 4.28 21.34 0.64
CA ARG A 160 4.46 21.20 2.10
C ARG A 160 3.15 20.85 2.82
N GLU A 161 2.07 21.55 2.51
CA GLU A 161 0.77 21.28 3.14
C GLU A 161 0.20 19.92 2.71
N LYS A 162 0.33 19.53 1.42
CA LYS A 162 -0.06 18.22 0.92
C LYS A 162 0.75 17.10 1.60
N THR A 163 2.07 17.28 1.71
CA THR A 163 2.93 16.32 2.41
C THR A 163 2.54 16.17 3.88
N ALA A 164 2.26 17.27 4.57
CA ALA A 164 1.84 17.23 5.97
C ALA A 164 0.49 16.50 6.14
N ASP A 165 -0.46 16.69 5.23
CA ASP A 165 -1.74 15.98 5.23
C ASP A 165 -1.56 14.46 5.07
N VAL A 166 -0.70 14.05 4.14
CA VAL A 166 -0.38 12.63 3.91
C VAL A 166 0.36 12.01 5.10
N MET A 167 1.35 12.71 5.66
CA MET A 167 2.08 12.23 6.84
C MET A 167 1.16 12.10 8.06
N ALA A 168 0.20 13.01 8.22
CA ALA A 168 -0.84 12.86 9.24
C ALA A 168 -1.74 11.63 8.99
N ALA A 169 -1.98 11.24 7.72
CA ALA A 169 -2.67 9.99 7.41
C ALA A 169 -1.81 8.77 7.79
N MET A 170 -0.51 8.80 7.51
CA MET A 170 0.41 7.72 7.92
C MET A 170 0.46 7.57 9.45
N GLN A 171 0.50 8.67 10.20
CA GLN A 171 0.44 8.60 11.66
C GLN A 171 -0.86 7.94 12.15
N ARG A 172 -2.02 8.29 11.57
CA ARG A 172 -3.30 7.63 11.91
C ARG A 172 -3.26 6.13 11.58
N HIS A 173 -2.67 5.72 10.45
CA HIS A 173 -2.52 4.29 10.14
C HIS A 173 -1.66 3.58 11.18
N LEU A 174 -0.54 4.17 11.63
CA LEU A 174 0.30 3.59 12.69
C LEU A 174 -0.49 3.46 14.00
N ASP A 175 -1.20 4.51 14.41
CA ASP A 175 -2.03 4.49 15.63
C ASP A 175 -3.09 3.38 15.55
N ASP A 176 -3.81 3.27 14.43
CA ASP A 176 -4.84 2.26 14.21
C ASP A 176 -4.26 0.84 14.15
N LEU A 177 -3.02 0.66 13.66
CA LEU A 177 -2.31 -0.62 13.61
C LEU A 177 -1.61 -0.98 14.93
N ALA A 178 -1.67 -0.11 15.93
CA ALA A 178 -0.92 -0.21 17.19
C ALA A 178 0.60 -0.33 16.96
N ALA A 179 1.12 0.40 15.98
CA ALA A 179 2.53 0.51 15.61
C ALA A 179 3.03 1.95 15.78
N THR A 180 4.33 2.12 15.72
CA THR A 180 5.00 3.41 15.82
C THR A 180 6.00 3.59 14.66
N TRP A 181 6.53 4.79 14.48
CA TRP A 181 7.60 5.01 13.51
C TRP A 181 8.84 4.15 13.79
N ALA A 182 9.09 3.75 15.03
CA ALA A 182 10.19 2.83 15.36
C ALA A 182 10.03 1.43 14.77
N ASP A 183 8.81 1.06 14.38
CA ASP A 183 8.50 -0.24 13.80
C ASP A 183 8.49 -0.20 12.26
N VAL A 184 8.63 1.00 11.65
CA VAL A 184 8.63 1.18 10.19
C VAL A 184 9.99 0.79 9.61
N THR A 185 9.98 -0.10 8.63
CA THR A 185 11.17 -0.55 7.90
C THR A 185 11.25 0.03 6.48
N SER A 186 10.14 0.52 5.95
CA SER A 186 10.10 1.12 4.61
C SER A 186 9.01 2.18 4.49
N VAL A 187 9.37 3.30 3.87
CA VAL A 187 8.46 4.38 3.46
C VAL A 187 8.60 4.57 1.96
N GLN A 188 7.50 4.50 1.23
CA GLN A 188 7.45 4.73 -0.21
C GLN A 188 6.73 6.05 -0.49
N VAL A 189 7.37 6.92 -1.24
CA VAL A 189 6.83 8.24 -1.62
C VAL A 189 6.65 8.29 -3.13
N TYR A 190 5.46 8.62 -3.54
CA TYR A 190 5.06 8.71 -4.94
C TYR A 190 4.70 10.16 -5.27
N THR A 191 5.56 10.83 -6.00
CA THR A 191 5.35 12.20 -6.47
C THR A 191 6.21 12.49 -7.69
N THR A 192 5.75 13.39 -8.56
CA THR A 192 6.54 13.99 -9.64
C THR A 192 7.03 15.39 -9.29
N SER A 193 6.69 15.90 -8.10
CA SER A 193 7.17 17.17 -7.58
C SER A 193 8.59 17.03 -7.00
N GLU A 194 9.24 18.15 -6.73
CA GLU A 194 10.58 18.18 -6.13
C GLU A 194 10.55 17.70 -4.68
N LEU A 195 10.62 16.39 -4.47
CA LEU A 195 10.57 15.76 -3.15
C LEU A 195 11.63 16.32 -2.18
N GLN A 196 12.81 16.66 -2.70
CA GLN A 196 13.92 17.13 -1.85
C GLN A 196 13.55 18.33 -0.98
N ALA A 197 12.68 19.21 -1.49
CA ALA A 197 12.27 20.41 -0.76
C ALA A 197 11.37 20.15 0.46
N VAL A 198 10.78 18.95 0.56
CA VAL A 198 9.91 18.52 1.67
C VAL A 198 10.43 17.27 2.38
N LEU A 199 11.51 16.67 1.87
CA LEU A 199 12.01 15.38 2.38
C LEU A 199 12.43 15.49 3.85
N GLU A 200 13.38 16.38 4.16
CA GLU A 200 13.91 16.49 5.53
C GLU A 200 12.85 17.07 6.47
N PRO A 201 12.29 18.26 6.24
CA PRO A 201 11.38 18.88 7.21
C PRO A 201 9.99 18.25 7.26
N GLY A 202 9.50 17.69 6.15
CA GLY A 202 8.13 17.19 6.01
C GLY A 202 7.98 15.68 6.20
N ILE A 203 9.04 14.89 5.99
CA ILE A 203 8.98 13.43 6.05
C ILE A 203 9.95 12.88 7.08
N LEU A 204 11.27 13.04 6.88
CA LEU A 204 12.29 12.42 7.76
C LEU A 204 12.18 12.90 9.20
N ALA A 205 11.90 14.19 9.42
CA ALA A 205 11.73 14.73 10.78
C ALA A 205 10.57 14.08 11.54
N LEU A 206 9.48 13.70 10.82
CA LEU A 206 8.32 13.03 11.40
C LEU A 206 8.53 11.52 11.58
N MET A 207 9.41 10.91 10.78
CA MET A 207 9.78 9.49 10.91
C MET A 207 10.60 9.21 12.18
N GLY A 208 11.22 10.21 12.77
CA GLY A 208 11.99 10.06 14.02
C GLY A 208 13.05 8.97 13.92
N THR A 209 12.93 7.90 14.72
CA THR A 209 13.88 6.77 14.73
C THR A 209 13.92 5.95 13.45
N ALA A 210 12.90 6.03 12.60
CA ALA A 210 12.89 5.38 11.28
C ALA A 210 13.61 6.21 10.20
N ALA A 211 13.95 7.47 10.45
CA ALA A 211 14.62 8.33 9.47
C ALA A 211 15.91 7.74 8.84
N PRO A 212 16.76 6.96 9.56
CA PRO A 212 17.91 6.31 8.95
C PRO A 212 17.59 5.29 7.85
N HIS A 213 16.38 4.76 7.79
CA HIS A 213 15.93 3.90 6.67
C HIS A 213 15.72 4.69 5.37
N GLY A 214 15.58 6.02 5.46
CA GLY A 214 15.31 6.88 4.31
C GLY A 214 13.92 6.63 3.74
N VAL A 215 13.75 7.01 2.46
CA VAL A 215 12.51 6.78 1.70
C VAL A 215 12.84 6.20 0.34
N HIS A 216 11.95 5.37 -0.20
CA HIS A 216 11.97 4.99 -1.61
C HIS A 216 11.12 6.00 -2.39
N TRP A 217 11.74 6.84 -3.18
CA TRP A 217 11.04 7.78 -4.05
C TRP A 217 10.77 7.16 -5.41
N PHE A 218 9.50 7.02 -5.72
CA PHE A 218 9.02 6.64 -7.05
C PHE A 218 8.55 7.90 -7.79
N TYR A 219 9.10 8.17 -8.96
CA TYR A 219 8.67 9.26 -9.83
C TYR A 219 7.34 8.87 -10.49
N SER A 220 6.29 8.95 -9.71
CA SER A 220 4.93 8.49 -10.01
C SER A 220 3.93 9.49 -9.46
N ARG A 221 2.72 9.46 -9.99
CA ARG A 221 1.59 10.24 -9.46
C ARG A 221 0.64 9.34 -8.70
N PRO A 222 -0.12 9.87 -7.73
CA PRO A 222 -1.30 9.19 -7.22
C PRO A 222 -2.23 8.78 -8.37
N PRO A 223 -3.12 7.79 -8.17
CA PRO A 223 -3.87 7.19 -9.28
C PRO A 223 -4.98 8.09 -9.83
N VAL A 224 -5.36 9.16 -9.12
CA VAL A 224 -6.50 10.03 -9.46
C VAL A 224 -6.00 11.43 -9.79
N GLU A 225 -6.59 12.04 -10.82
CA GLU A 225 -6.32 13.40 -11.25
C GLU A 225 -6.44 14.44 -10.11
N GLY A 226 -5.54 15.41 -10.11
CA GLY A 226 -5.54 16.53 -9.16
C GLY A 226 -4.89 16.21 -7.81
N LEU A 227 -4.26 15.03 -7.67
CA LEU A 227 -3.45 14.65 -6.52
C LEU A 227 -1.97 14.65 -6.91
N ASP A 228 -1.09 15.05 -5.99
CA ASP A 228 0.33 15.29 -6.28
C ASP A 228 1.29 14.39 -5.49
N ILE A 229 0.88 13.90 -4.32
CA ILE A 229 1.75 13.06 -3.49
C ILE A 229 0.94 11.93 -2.83
N GLU A 230 1.48 10.73 -2.85
CA GLU A 230 0.98 9.57 -2.10
C GLU A 230 2.13 8.97 -1.30
N ILE A 231 1.84 8.44 -0.11
CA ILE A 231 2.82 7.74 0.73
C ILE A 231 2.17 6.45 1.23
N ASP A 232 2.93 5.36 1.25
CA ASP A 232 2.63 4.17 2.01
C ASP A 232 3.80 3.79 2.94
N ILE A 233 3.50 2.95 3.93
CA ILE A 233 4.46 2.53 4.95
C ILE A 233 4.33 1.04 5.22
N ARG A 234 5.43 0.41 5.60
CA ARG A 234 5.39 -0.96 6.12
C ARG A 234 6.46 -1.21 7.19
N GLY A 235 6.15 -2.14 8.08
CA GLY A 235 7.08 -2.77 8.99
C GLY A 235 7.12 -4.26 8.66
N THR A 236 8.05 -4.69 7.77
CA THR A 236 8.22 -6.07 7.34
C THR A 236 9.67 -6.51 7.55
N TRP A 237 9.85 -7.71 8.09
CA TRP A 237 11.17 -8.26 8.41
C TRP A 237 11.72 -9.16 7.32
N ARG A 238 10.87 -9.55 6.37
CA ARG A 238 11.24 -10.39 5.24
C ARG A 238 10.74 -9.78 3.94
N GLU A 239 11.68 -9.57 3.04
CA GLU A 239 11.41 -9.13 1.68
C GLU A 239 12.00 -10.13 0.69
N VAL A 240 11.25 -10.43 -0.37
CA VAL A 240 11.66 -11.36 -1.42
C VAL A 240 11.44 -10.75 -2.81
N ARG A 241 12.24 -11.19 -3.77
CA ARG A 241 12.00 -10.86 -5.18
C ARG A 241 11.57 -12.10 -5.92
N LEU A 242 10.53 -11.95 -6.73
CA LEU A 242 9.99 -13.00 -7.56
C LEU A 242 10.22 -12.68 -9.03
N LEU A 243 10.51 -13.70 -9.81
CA LEU A 243 10.46 -13.59 -11.28
C LEU A 243 8.98 -13.47 -11.66
N GLY A 244 8.64 -12.49 -12.48
CA GLY A 244 7.28 -12.31 -13.02
C GLY A 244 6.97 -13.32 -14.12
#